data_6c9faaa8f2800c45f59a878d737ed3ce
#
_entry.id   6c9faaa8f2800c45f59a878d737ed3ce
#
_cell.length_a   1.000
_cell.length_b   1.000
_cell.length_c   1.000
_cell.angle_alpha   90.00
_cell.angle_beta   90.00
_cell.angle_gamma   90.00
#
_symmetry.space_group_name_H-M   'P 1'
#
loop_
_entity.id
_entity.type
_entity.pdbx_description
1 polymer ?
#
loop_
_entity_poly.entity_id
_entity_poly.type
_entity_poly.pdbx_seq_one_letter_code
_entity_poly.pdbx_strand_id
1 'polypeptide(L)'
;CRQTDLLVAAAKTGKVVNVKKGQFLSPESMKFAVDKIRQSGNDKVILTERGTMLGYTDLVVDMRGIPEMKKINVPVVMDVTHSLQQPNQSSGVTGGKPELITTIARAAIASGADGIFIETHPEPSKALSDGANMLRLDLLEELLSSLIKVHQAVR
;
A
#
# COMPACT_ATOMS: atom_id res chain seq x y z
N CYS A 1 6.40 7.52 -7.95
CA CYS A 1 6.36 8.52 -6.86
C CYS A 1 7.49 9.57 -6.91
N ARG A 2 8.50 9.46 -7.79
CA ARG A 2 9.60 10.45 -7.88
C ARG A 2 9.49 11.43 -9.04
N GLN A 3 8.65 11.17 -10.01
CA GLN A 3 8.44 12.05 -11.17
C GLN A 3 7.66 13.30 -10.74
N THR A 4 8.33 14.44 -10.71
CA THR A 4 7.73 15.71 -10.29
C THR A 4 6.57 16.11 -11.17
N ASP A 5 6.74 16.02 -12.49
CA ASP A 5 5.70 16.42 -13.45
C ASP A 5 4.41 15.62 -13.30
N LEU A 6 4.53 14.31 -13.01
CA LEU A 6 3.37 13.45 -12.76
C LEU A 6 2.65 13.85 -11.46
N LEU A 7 3.40 14.14 -10.39
CA LEU A 7 2.82 14.59 -9.12
C LEU A 7 2.10 15.93 -9.28
N VAL A 8 2.71 16.87 -10.00
CA VAL A 8 2.12 18.18 -10.30
C VAL A 8 0.85 18.03 -11.15
N ALA A 9 0.90 17.19 -12.19
CA ALA A 9 -0.27 16.94 -13.04
C ALA A 9 -1.43 16.30 -12.24
N ALA A 10 -1.13 15.32 -11.40
CA ALA A 10 -2.12 14.71 -10.52
C ALA A 10 -2.71 15.73 -9.52
N ALA A 11 -1.86 16.58 -8.91
CA ALA A 11 -2.31 17.63 -8.00
C ALA A 11 -3.29 18.61 -8.67
N LYS A 12 -3.00 19.03 -9.88
CA LYS A 12 -3.83 19.97 -10.68
C LYS A 12 -5.24 19.44 -10.98
N THR A 13 -5.48 18.15 -10.82
CA THR A 13 -6.85 17.60 -10.97
C THR A 13 -7.78 18.02 -9.83
N GLY A 14 -7.25 18.49 -8.69
CA GLY A 14 -8.02 18.81 -7.48
C GLY A 14 -8.63 17.58 -6.78
N LYS A 15 -8.40 16.37 -7.29
CA LYS A 15 -8.85 15.12 -6.70
C LYS A 15 -7.90 14.65 -5.60
N VAL A 16 -8.33 13.65 -4.81
CA VAL A 16 -7.44 12.97 -3.85
C VAL A 16 -6.33 12.28 -4.63
N VAL A 17 -5.07 12.54 -4.23
CA VAL A 17 -3.90 11.93 -4.84
C VAL A 17 -3.33 10.89 -3.86
N ASN A 18 -3.42 9.62 -4.23
CA ASN A 18 -2.79 8.54 -3.48
C ASN A 18 -1.37 8.30 -4.02
N VAL A 19 -0.36 8.51 -3.18
CA VAL A 19 1.04 8.31 -3.56
C VAL A 19 1.57 7.03 -2.92
N LYS A 20 1.78 6.01 -3.74
CA LYS A 20 2.36 4.75 -3.31
C LYS A 20 3.87 4.90 -3.11
N LYS A 21 4.38 4.48 -1.93
CA LYS A 21 5.81 4.52 -1.61
C LYS A 21 6.61 3.64 -2.58
N GLY A 22 7.75 4.13 -3.02
CA GLY A 22 8.69 3.31 -3.80
C GLY A 22 9.35 2.23 -2.93
N GLN A 23 9.66 1.08 -3.52
CA GLN A 23 10.27 -0.06 -2.83
C GLN A 23 11.67 0.24 -2.24
N PHE A 24 12.31 1.30 -2.73
CA PHE A 24 13.66 1.75 -2.34
C PHE A 24 13.65 3.08 -1.58
N LEU A 25 12.47 3.60 -1.21
CA LEU A 25 12.33 4.86 -0.49
C LEU A 25 12.09 4.62 0.99
N SER A 26 12.70 5.47 1.83
CA SER A 26 12.35 5.49 3.24
C SER A 26 10.97 6.13 3.48
N PRO A 27 10.29 5.79 4.57
CA PRO A 27 9.01 6.41 4.95
C PRO A 27 9.10 7.94 5.03
N GLU A 28 10.17 8.47 5.64
CA GLU A 28 10.37 9.92 5.83
C GLU A 28 10.52 10.66 4.49
N SER A 29 11.13 10.01 3.50
CA SER A 29 11.35 10.60 2.17
C SER A 29 10.05 10.86 1.40
N MET A 30 8.94 10.24 1.81
CA MET A 30 7.62 10.47 1.21
C MET A 30 7.11 11.89 1.43
N LYS A 31 7.66 12.61 2.43
CA LYS A 31 7.41 14.04 2.64
C LYS A 31 7.64 14.86 1.36
N PHE A 32 8.70 14.57 0.62
CA PHE A 32 9.01 15.32 -0.61
C PHE A 32 7.95 15.17 -1.71
N ALA A 33 7.29 14.01 -1.79
CA ALA A 33 6.18 13.82 -2.72
C ALA A 33 4.94 14.61 -2.27
N VAL A 34 4.62 14.58 -0.99
CA VAL A 34 3.51 15.35 -0.39
C VAL A 34 3.73 16.84 -0.58
N ASP A 35 4.93 17.34 -0.28
CA ASP A 35 5.28 18.75 -0.42
C ASP A 35 5.09 19.25 -1.86
N LYS A 36 5.47 18.47 -2.87
CA LYS A 36 5.27 18.81 -4.29
C LYS A 36 3.79 18.94 -4.66
N ILE A 37 2.95 18.05 -4.13
CA ILE A 37 1.51 18.08 -4.37
C ILE A 37 0.89 19.30 -3.69
N ARG A 38 1.25 19.58 -2.43
CA ARG A 38 0.79 20.75 -1.66
C ARG A 38 1.23 22.07 -2.31
N GLN A 39 2.48 22.18 -2.73
CA GLN A 39 3.01 23.34 -3.47
C GLN A 39 2.30 23.57 -4.80
N SER A 40 1.66 22.54 -5.35
CA SER A 40 0.84 22.62 -6.56
C SER A 40 -0.64 22.97 -6.27
N GLY A 41 -0.97 23.31 -5.00
CA GLY A 41 -2.30 23.77 -4.60
C GLY A 41 -3.30 22.67 -4.24
N ASN A 42 -2.81 21.45 -3.90
CA ASN A 42 -3.69 20.35 -3.52
C ASN A 42 -3.24 19.69 -2.20
N ASP A 43 -4.07 19.82 -1.16
CA ASP A 43 -3.82 19.21 0.16
C ASP A 43 -4.45 17.81 0.34
N LYS A 44 -5.18 17.31 -0.67
CA LYS A 44 -5.88 16.03 -0.61
C LYS A 44 -4.92 14.89 -0.98
N VAL A 45 -4.03 14.54 -0.07
CA VAL A 45 -2.99 13.52 -0.30
C VAL A 45 -3.19 12.34 0.65
N ILE A 46 -2.98 11.14 0.12
CA ILE A 46 -2.89 9.88 0.88
C ILE A 46 -1.54 9.25 0.54
N LEU A 47 -0.86 8.66 1.52
CA LEU A 47 0.32 7.84 1.31
C LEU A 47 -0.03 6.35 1.44
N THR A 48 0.57 5.54 0.57
CA THR A 48 0.40 4.07 0.62
C THR A 48 1.75 3.39 0.84
N GLU A 49 1.89 2.66 1.96
CA GLU A 49 2.97 1.71 2.19
C GLU A 49 2.75 0.46 1.31
N ARG A 50 3.81 -0.05 0.69
CA ARG A 50 3.75 -1.23 -0.18
C ARG A 50 4.95 -2.16 -0.06
N GLY A 51 5.70 -2.04 1.01
CA GLY A 51 6.91 -2.81 1.24
C GLY A 51 8.17 -2.21 0.64
N THR A 52 9.27 -2.72 1.13
CA THR A 52 10.63 -2.35 0.74
C THR A 52 11.33 -3.57 0.15
N MET A 53 12.10 -3.35 -0.90
CA MET A 53 12.87 -4.40 -1.57
C MET A 53 13.90 -5.00 -0.61
N LEU A 54 13.86 -6.32 -0.48
CA LEU A 54 14.86 -7.11 0.25
C LEU A 54 15.50 -8.10 -0.74
N GLY A 55 16.70 -7.77 -1.21
CA GLY A 55 17.33 -8.53 -2.28
C GLY A 55 16.58 -8.36 -3.62
N TYR A 56 16.51 -9.43 -4.42
CA TYR A 56 15.95 -9.38 -5.77
C TYR A 56 14.53 -9.94 -5.91
N THR A 57 14.11 -10.79 -4.98
CA THR A 57 12.91 -11.63 -5.14
C THR A 57 11.91 -11.52 -4.00
N ASP A 58 12.14 -10.66 -3.02
CA ASP A 58 11.25 -10.54 -1.87
C ASP A 58 11.06 -9.08 -1.43
N LEU A 59 9.97 -8.83 -0.73
CA LEU A 59 9.63 -7.53 -0.14
C LEU A 59 9.37 -7.72 1.35
N VAL A 60 9.72 -6.69 2.13
CA VAL A 60 9.47 -6.66 3.58
C VAL A 60 8.70 -5.38 3.92
N VAL A 61 7.68 -5.50 4.76
CA VAL A 61 6.98 -4.35 5.34
C VAL A 61 7.56 -4.07 6.72
N ASP A 62 8.22 -2.92 6.85
CA ASP A 62 8.57 -2.38 8.17
C ASP A 62 7.36 -1.62 8.72
N MET A 63 6.67 -2.21 9.69
CA MET A 63 5.47 -1.62 10.29
C MET A 63 5.73 -0.27 10.98
N ARG A 64 6.99 0.02 11.37
CA ARG A 64 7.39 1.33 11.90
C ARG A 64 7.24 2.45 10.86
N GLY A 65 7.27 2.10 9.58
CA GLY A 65 7.08 3.05 8.48
C GLY A 65 5.70 3.72 8.48
N ILE A 66 4.67 3.05 9.00
CA ILE A 66 3.31 3.60 9.09
C ILE A 66 3.27 4.82 10.02
N PRO A 67 3.65 4.74 11.30
CA PRO A 67 3.68 5.92 12.18
C PRO A 67 4.68 6.98 11.70
N GLU A 68 5.80 6.61 11.06
CA GLU A 68 6.72 7.60 10.48
C GLU A 68 6.07 8.41 9.36
N MET A 69 5.38 7.78 8.43
CA MET A 69 4.65 8.50 7.37
C MET A 69 3.49 9.34 7.93
N LYS A 70 2.84 8.93 9.04
CA LYS A 70 1.79 9.72 9.68
C LYS A 70 2.29 11.06 10.24
N LYS A 71 3.58 11.19 10.57
CA LYS A 71 4.19 12.48 10.98
C LYS A 71 4.14 13.55 9.88
N ILE A 72 3.89 13.15 8.62
CA ILE A 72 3.72 14.05 7.47
C ILE A 72 2.32 14.72 7.48
N ASN A 73 1.44 14.31 8.40
CA ASN A 73 0.07 14.81 8.53
C ASN A 73 -0.79 14.57 7.26
N VAL A 74 -0.77 13.33 6.79
CA VAL A 74 -1.66 12.80 5.75
C VAL A 74 -2.12 11.39 6.15
N PRO A 75 -3.28 10.92 5.67
CA PRO A 75 -3.69 9.54 5.88
C PRO A 75 -2.67 8.56 5.27
N VAL A 76 -2.46 7.45 5.98
CA VAL A 76 -1.55 6.38 5.55
C VAL A 76 -2.32 5.08 5.36
N VAL A 77 -2.21 4.50 4.17
CA VAL A 77 -2.87 3.26 3.76
C VAL A 77 -1.82 2.16 3.58
N MET A 78 -2.16 0.94 3.92
CA MET A 78 -1.33 -0.24 3.66
C MET A 78 -1.81 -0.98 2.42
N ASP A 79 -0.95 -1.16 1.44
CA ASP A 79 -1.17 -2.03 0.29
C ASP A 79 -0.86 -3.48 0.67
N VAL A 80 -1.89 -4.25 0.96
CA VAL A 80 -1.77 -5.64 1.42
C VAL A 80 -1.68 -6.65 0.26
N THR A 81 -1.85 -6.19 -0.97
CA THR A 81 -1.66 -6.99 -2.19
C THR A 81 -0.21 -6.93 -2.65
N HIS A 82 0.25 -5.74 -3.01
CA HIS A 82 1.56 -5.58 -3.66
C HIS A 82 2.73 -5.63 -2.69
N SER A 83 2.52 -5.49 -1.39
CA SER A 83 3.57 -5.71 -0.39
C SER A 83 3.98 -7.18 -0.25
N LEU A 84 3.18 -8.09 -0.77
CA LEU A 84 3.41 -9.54 -0.76
C LEU A 84 3.88 -10.09 -2.12
N GLN A 85 4.14 -9.21 -3.08
CA GLN A 85 4.70 -9.61 -4.37
C GLN A 85 6.08 -10.23 -4.21
N GLN A 86 6.36 -11.22 -5.06
CA GLN A 86 7.67 -11.81 -5.26
C GLN A 86 8.14 -11.50 -6.69
N PRO A 87 8.82 -10.36 -6.91
CA PRO A 87 9.30 -9.99 -8.23
C PRO A 87 10.40 -10.92 -8.74
N ASN A 88 10.76 -10.78 -10.01
CA ASN A 88 11.91 -11.46 -10.65
C ASN A 88 11.86 -13.00 -10.56
N GLN A 89 10.67 -13.60 -10.66
CA GLN A 89 10.53 -15.05 -10.71
C GLN A 89 11.02 -15.60 -12.06
N SER A 90 11.57 -16.81 -12.05
CA SER A 90 12.07 -17.50 -13.25
C SER A 90 10.99 -17.76 -14.31
N SER A 91 9.72 -17.78 -13.91
CA SER A 91 8.56 -17.89 -14.80
C SER A 91 8.29 -16.63 -15.64
N GLY A 92 8.98 -15.51 -15.36
CA GLY A 92 8.70 -14.20 -15.96
C GLY A 92 7.43 -13.52 -15.45
N VAL A 93 6.70 -14.15 -14.55
CA VAL A 93 5.48 -13.60 -13.92
C VAL A 93 5.77 -13.37 -12.43
N THR A 94 5.35 -12.23 -11.91
CA THR A 94 5.48 -11.91 -10.48
C THR A 94 4.68 -12.90 -9.65
N GLY A 95 5.35 -13.57 -8.70
CA GLY A 95 4.71 -14.42 -7.70
C GLY A 95 4.16 -13.62 -6.52
N GLY A 96 3.57 -14.32 -5.55
CA GLY A 96 3.04 -13.69 -4.35
C GLY A 96 2.75 -14.67 -3.22
N LYS A 97 2.38 -14.10 -2.09
CA LYS A 97 2.03 -14.82 -0.85
C LYS A 97 0.65 -14.38 -0.34
N PRO A 98 -0.44 -14.63 -1.11
CA PRO A 98 -1.78 -14.12 -0.76
C PRO A 98 -2.29 -14.66 0.58
N GLU A 99 -1.78 -15.81 1.06
CA GLU A 99 -2.07 -16.37 2.38
C GLU A 99 -1.62 -15.46 3.55
N LEU A 100 -0.71 -14.53 3.29
CA LEU A 100 -0.24 -13.57 4.30
C LEU A 100 -1.02 -12.25 4.31
N ILE A 101 -1.98 -12.04 3.41
CA ILE A 101 -2.76 -10.79 3.31
C ILE A 101 -3.39 -10.44 4.67
N THR A 102 -4.05 -11.40 5.31
CA THR A 102 -4.70 -11.18 6.61
C THR A 102 -3.69 -10.79 7.69
N THR A 103 -2.51 -11.40 7.69
CA THR A 103 -1.45 -11.11 8.66
C THR A 103 -0.95 -9.68 8.50
N ILE A 104 -0.59 -9.28 7.28
CA ILE A 104 -0.09 -7.94 6.99
C ILE A 104 -1.16 -6.88 7.23
N ALA A 105 -2.40 -7.14 6.83
CA ALA A 105 -3.51 -6.21 7.03
C ALA A 105 -3.78 -5.94 8.52
N ARG A 106 -3.84 -6.99 9.35
CA ARG A 106 -4.03 -6.84 10.80
C ARG A 106 -2.86 -6.11 11.45
N ALA A 107 -1.62 -6.45 11.10
CA ALA A 107 -0.43 -5.78 11.62
C ALA A 107 -0.42 -4.29 11.24
N ALA A 108 -0.78 -3.94 10.01
CA ALA A 108 -0.83 -2.56 9.55
C ALA A 108 -1.90 -1.73 10.30
N ILE A 109 -3.12 -2.27 10.47
CA ILE A 109 -4.17 -1.59 11.25
C ILE A 109 -3.74 -1.44 12.71
N ALA A 110 -3.14 -2.47 13.31
CA ALA A 110 -2.60 -2.40 14.67
C ALA A 110 -1.47 -1.36 14.80
N SER A 111 -0.69 -1.13 13.74
CA SER A 111 0.37 -0.11 13.68
C SER A 111 -0.16 1.30 13.39
N GLY A 112 -1.47 1.48 13.24
CA GLY A 112 -2.11 2.78 13.08
C GLY A 112 -2.35 3.21 11.63
N ALA A 113 -2.35 2.29 10.66
CA ALA A 113 -2.80 2.60 9.30
C ALA A 113 -4.27 3.07 9.31
N ASP A 114 -4.56 4.08 8.49
CA ASP A 114 -5.90 4.68 8.37
C ASP A 114 -6.82 3.86 7.44
N GLY A 115 -6.24 2.95 6.66
CA GLY A 115 -6.98 2.07 5.75
C GLY A 115 -6.08 1.04 5.08
N ILE A 116 -6.68 0.26 4.20
CA ILE A 116 -5.99 -0.72 3.36
C ILE A 116 -6.28 -0.45 1.88
N PHE A 117 -5.30 -0.78 1.05
CA PHE A 117 -5.46 -0.95 -0.39
C PHE A 117 -5.37 -2.45 -0.66
N ILE A 118 -6.35 -3.01 -1.34
CA ILE A 118 -6.43 -4.44 -1.63
C ILE A 118 -7.03 -4.68 -3.02
N GLU A 119 -6.43 -5.60 -3.75
CA GLU A 119 -6.99 -6.10 -5.00
C GLU A 119 -7.70 -7.44 -4.75
N THR A 120 -8.88 -7.57 -5.33
CA THR A 120 -9.72 -8.76 -5.19
C THR A 120 -10.23 -9.21 -6.56
N HIS A 121 -10.40 -10.52 -6.71
CA HIS A 121 -11.03 -11.11 -7.89
C HIS A 121 -11.82 -12.36 -7.48
N PRO A 122 -12.99 -12.66 -8.11
CA PRO A 122 -13.72 -13.89 -7.82
C PRO A 122 -12.89 -15.16 -8.05
N GLU A 123 -12.07 -15.15 -9.12
CA GLU A 123 -11.15 -16.23 -9.48
C GLU A 123 -9.76 -15.62 -9.80
N PRO A 124 -8.88 -15.40 -8.80
CA PRO A 124 -7.59 -14.73 -8.99
C PRO A 124 -6.73 -15.32 -10.11
N SER A 125 -6.78 -16.64 -10.32
CA SER A 125 -6.06 -17.33 -11.41
C SER A 125 -6.48 -16.91 -12.81
N LYS A 126 -7.64 -16.27 -12.97
CA LYS A 126 -8.17 -15.73 -14.24
C LYS A 126 -8.01 -14.21 -14.36
N ALA A 127 -7.40 -13.56 -13.36
CA ALA A 127 -7.16 -12.12 -13.42
C ALA A 127 -6.16 -11.79 -14.55
N LEU A 128 -6.34 -10.64 -15.19
CA LEU A 128 -5.50 -10.19 -16.30
C LEU A 128 -4.07 -9.80 -15.84
N SER A 129 -3.92 -9.43 -14.57
CA SER A 129 -2.64 -9.09 -13.94
C SER A 129 -2.68 -9.43 -12.45
N ASP A 130 -1.52 -9.58 -11.83
CA ASP A 130 -1.34 -9.73 -10.37
C ASP A 130 -2.16 -10.82 -9.66
N GLY A 131 -2.74 -11.77 -10.41
CA GLY A 131 -3.58 -12.84 -9.87
C GLY A 131 -2.94 -13.65 -8.74
N ALA A 132 -1.61 -13.79 -8.76
CA ALA A 132 -0.86 -14.48 -7.70
C ALA A 132 -0.87 -13.74 -6.34
N ASN A 133 -1.31 -12.48 -6.33
CA ASN A 133 -1.29 -11.61 -5.14
C ASN A 133 -2.70 -11.19 -4.68
N MET A 134 -3.72 -11.44 -5.49
CA MET A 134 -5.07 -10.99 -5.19
C MET A 134 -5.73 -11.84 -4.10
N LEU A 135 -6.55 -11.18 -3.28
CA LEU A 135 -7.47 -11.87 -2.38
C LEU A 135 -8.66 -12.40 -3.19
N ARG A 136 -9.06 -13.64 -2.93
CA ARG A 136 -10.32 -14.14 -3.46
C ARG A 136 -11.49 -13.34 -2.85
N LEU A 137 -12.42 -12.89 -3.70
CA LEU A 137 -13.46 -11.92 -3.33
C LEU A 137 -14.37 -12.39 -2.18
N ASP A 138 -14.67 -13.68 -2.12
CA ASP A 138 -15.52 -14.27 -1.08
C ASP A 138 -14.88 -14.23 0.33
N LEU A 139 -13.55 -13.99 0.44
CA LEU A 139 -12.85 -13.85 1.71
C LEU A 139 -12.79 -12.39 2.21
N LEU A 140 -13.23 -11.43 1.40
CA LEU A 140 -13.09 -10.01 1.70
C LEU A 140 -13.91 -9.59 2.93
N GLU A 141 -15.16 -10.07 3.06
CA GLU A 141 -16.04 -9.72 4.18
C GLU A 141 -15.45 -10.15 5.53
N GLU A 142 -14.94 -11.38 5.60
CA GLU A 142 -14.29 -11.89 6.81
C GLU A 142 -13.04 -11.09 7.16
N LEU A 143 -12.22 -10.77 6.17
CA LEU A 143 -11.05 -9.93 6.36
C LEU A 143 -11.45 -8.58 6.94
N LEU A 144 -12.36 -7.84 6.29
CA LEU A 144 -12.79 -6.51 6.73
C LEU A 144 -13.40 -6.54 8.14
N SER A 145 -14.22 -7.54 8.45
CA SER A 145 -14.80 -7.73 9.79
C SER A 145 -13.71 -7.92 10.85
N SER A 146 -12.65 -8.66 10.53
CA SER A 146 -11.51 -8.85 11.42
C SER A 146 -10.70 -7.57 11.63
N LEU A 147 -10.52 -6.76 10.58
CA LEU A 147 -9.78 -5.50 10.66
C LEU A 147 -10.52 -4.46 11.49
N ILE A 148 -11.85 -4.40 11.41
CA ILE A 148 -12.67 -3.53 12.25
C ILE A 148 -12.47 -3.86 13.73
N LYS A 149 -12.43 -5.14 14.09
CA LYS A 149 -12.17 -5.58 15.48
C LYS A 149 -10.77 -5.15 15.96
N VAL A 150 -9.74 -5.33 15.13
CA VAL A 150 -8.39 -4.87 15.45
C VAL A 150 -8.37 -3.36 15.64
N HIS A 151 -8.97 -2.62 14.71
CA HIS A 151 -9.04 -1.16 14.79
C HIS A 151 -9.72 -0.65 16.06
N GLN A 152 -10.82 -1.30 16.48
CA GLN A 152 -11.50 -0.97 17.73
C GLN A 152 -10.66 -1.30 18.98
N ALA A 153 -9.85 -2.35 18.93
CA ALA A 153 -9.03 -2.79 20.06
C ALA A 153 -7.79 -1.91 20.31
N VAL A 154 -7.32 -1.18 19.30
CA VAL A 154 -6.09 -0.35 19.38
C VAL A 154 -6.36 1.15 19.46
N ARG A 155 -7.61 1.56 19.50
CA ARG A 155 -8.08 2.94 19.78
C ARG A 155 -8.45 3.10 21.23
#